data_31c6063ea7a6596876317b9bcfbf91fc
#
_entry.id   31c6063ea7a6596876317b9bcfbf91fc
#
_cell.length_a   1.000
_cell.length_b   1.000
_cell.length_c   1.000
_cell.angle_alpha   90.00
_cell.angle_beta   90.00
_cell.angle_gamma   90.00
#
_symmetry.space_group_name_H-M   'P 1'
#
loop_
_entity.id
_entity.type
_entity.pdbx_description
1 polymer ?
#
loop_
_entity_poly.entity_id
_entity_poly.type
_entity_poly.pdbx_seq_one_letter_code
_entity_poly.pdbx_strand_id
1 'polypeptide(L)'
;MISGRAFRWAALAALVSCGERDRLVFPDENPGDGSGPTTEINHPAVPDTVVIEGDLLIVQGRTYDADGVDTVYFEVGGANQGFSPIQGQGRDTVAFALQLSTLNLGGATVVFRVHGVDMLGQQGSPVSRQIRIE
;
A
#
# COMPACT_ATOMS: atom_id res chain seq x y z
N MET A 1 7.16 14.14 74.91
CA MET A 1 7.56 13.09 74.53
C MET A 1 6.87 12.43 73.41
N ILE A 2 5.91 12.55 72.98
CA ILE A 2 5.25 11.89 72.07
C ILE A 2 5.33 12.38 70.77
N SER A 3 6.06 13.27 70.53
CA SER A 3 5.98 13.97 69.34
C SER A 3 6.45 13.22 68.19
N GLY A 4 7.08 12.39 68.18
CA GLY A 4 7.73 11.94 67.01
C GLY A 4 6.95 11.13 66.06
N ARG A 5 5.69 11.02 66.27
CA ARG A 5 5.06 10.20 65.39
C ARG A 5 4.37 10.78 64.31
N ALA A 6 4.40 11.91 64.16
CA ALA A 6 3.55 12.50 63.21
C ALA A 6 4.07 12.51 61.84
N PHE A 7 5.34 12.47 61.63
CA PHE A 7 5.71 12.75 60.32
C PHE A 7 5.91 11.62 59.49
N ARG A 8 5.69 10.48 59.87
CA ARG A 8 5.88 9.50 58.96
C ARG A 8 4.92 9.46 57.89
N TRP A 9 3.91 10.17 57.91
CA TRP A 9 2.91 10.07 56.93
C TRP A 9 3.25 10.69 55.62
N ALA A 10 4.09 11.62 55.65
CA ALA A 10 4.36 12.36 54.45
C ALA A 10 5.02 11.52 53.39
N ALA A 11 5.71 10.56 53.81
CA ALA A 11 6.47 9.82 52.84
C ALA A 11 5.62 8.97 51.93
N LEU A 12 4.46 8.63 52.39
CA LEU A 12 3.67 7.79 51.58
C LEU A 12 3.09 8.46 50.41
N ALA A 13 2.81 9.70 50.50
CA ALA A 13 2.13 10.38 49.42
C ALA A 13 2.97 10.43 48.16
N ALA A 14 4.23 10.43 48.30
CA ALA A 14 5.07 10.59 47.16
C ALA A 14 5.06 9.38 46.25
N LEU A 15 4.79 8.25 46.80
CA LEU A 15 4.88 7.06 46.03
C LEU A 15 3.77 6.93 45.04
N VAL A 16 2.65 7.49 45.32
CA VAL A 16 1.50 7.30 44.50
C VAL A 16 1.65 7.98 43.18
N SER A 17 2.32 9.08 43.14
CA SER A 17 2.38 9.84 41.92
C SER A 17 3.32 9.23 40.88
N CYS A 18 4.15 8.33 41.26
CA CYS A 18 5.09 7.78 40.32
C CYS A 18 4.46 6.82 39.34
N GLY A 19 3.40 6.19 39.73
CA GLY A 19 2.85 5.17 38.87
C GLY A 19 2.18 5.68 37.64
N GLU A 20 1.80 6.94 37.64
CA GLU A 20 1.08 7.43 36.48
C GLU A 20 1.98 7.85 35.36
N ARG A 21 3.25 7.99 35.65
CA ARG A 21 4.11 8.46 34.60
C ARG A 21 4.60 7.40 33.70
N ASP A 22 4.36 6.18 34.06
CA ASP A 22 4.86 5.09 33.27
C ASP A 22 4.03 4.82 32.04
N ARG A 23 2.98 5.56 31.86
CA ARG A 23 2.21 5.39 30.63
C ARG A 23 2.93 6.13 29.53
N LEU A 24 3.77 5.39 28.86
CA LEU A 24 4.39 5.91 27.67
C LEU A 24 3.37 5.90 26.58
N VAL A 25 2.79 7.03 26.35
CA VAL A 25 1.94 7.23 25.20
C VAL A 25 2.85 7.76 24.12
N PHE A 26 3.01 6.99 23.09
CA PHE A 26 3.76 7.44 21.94
C PHE A 26 2.80 8.16 21.03
N PRO A 27 2.81 9.48 21.03
CA PRO A 27 1.86 10.22 20.20
C PRO A 27 2.17 10.12 18.72
N ASP A 28 3.31 9.56 18.39
CA ASP A 28 3.71 9.51 16.99
C ASP A 28 3.24 8.29 16.26
N GLU A 29 2.44 7.47 16.88
CA GLU A 29 1.83 6.40 16.12
C GLU A 29 0.85 7.02 15.16
N ASN A 30 1.31 7.19 13.97
CA ASN A 30 0.44 7.59 12.88
C ASN A 30 -0.35 6.34 12.48
N PRO A 31 -1.62 6.25 12.83
CA PRO A 31 -2.39 5.07 12.46
C PRO A 31 -2.71 5.04 10.97
N GLY A 32 -2.26 6.03 10.22
CA GLY A 32 -2.62 6.17 8.84
C GLY A 32 -4.07 6.57 8.67
N ASP A 33 -4.52 6.56 7.44
CA ASP A 33 -5.91 6.88 7.13
C ASP A 33 -6.80 5.64 7.17
N GLY A 34 -6.25 4.48 7.51
CA GLY A 34 -7.01 3.25 7.59
C GLY A 34 -7.29 2.59 6.24
N SER A 35 -6.75 3.12 5.17
CA SER A 35 -6.94 2.58 3.83
C SER A 35 -5.61 2.33 3.14
N GLY A 36 -5.59 1.38 2.22
CA GLY A 36 -4.42 1.13 1.41
C GLY A 36 -4.32 2.09 0.23
N PRO A 37 -3.25 1.97 -0.56
CA PRO A 37 -3.02 2.87 -1.69
C PRO A 37 -4.11 2.79 -2.74
N THR A 38 -4.32 3.90 -3.42
CA THR A 38 -5.21 3.97 -4.58
C THR A 38 -4.39 3.77 -5.84
N THR A 39 -4.87 2.90 -6.72
CA THR A 39 -4.23 2.62 -8.00
C THR A 39 -5.12 3.12 -9.14
N GLU A 40 -4.50 3.77 -10.12
CA GLU A 40 -5.16 4.23 -11.34
C GLU A 40 -4.39 3.70 -12.53
N ILE A 41 -5.11 3.16 -13.51
CA ILE A 41 -4.53 2.77 -14.79
C ILE A 41 -5.00 3.79 -15.83
N ASN A 42 -4.05 4.53 -16.39
CA ASN A 42 -4.34 5.58 -17.35
C ASN A 42 -4.40 5.06 -18.78
N HIS A 43 -3.65 4.02 -19.07
CA HIS A 43 -3.62 3.40 -20.37
C HIS A 43 -3.51 1.87 -20.22
N PRO A 44 -4.37 1.10 -20.83
CA PRO A 44 -5.56 1.51 -21.59
C PRO A 44 -6.56 2.27 -20.72
N ALA A 45 -7.22 3.27 -21.31
CA ALA A 45 -8.09 4.16 -20.55
C ALA A 45 -9.41 3.50 -20.13
N VAL A 46 -9.82 2.46 -20.84
CA VAL A 46 -11.10 1.77 -20.60
C VAL A 46 -10.86 0.37 -20.05
N PRO A 47 -11.81 -0.17 -19.28
CA PRO A 47 -11.64 -1.49 -18.67
C PRO A 47 -11.47 -2.62 -19.67
N ASP A 48 -12.12 -2.52 -20.82
CA ASP A 48 -12.06 -3.53 -21.88
C ASP A 48 -11.45 -2.90 -23.13
N THR A 49 -10.39 -3.50 -23.63
CA THR A 49 -9.65 -2.99 -24.78
C THR A 49 -9.36 -4.11 -25.76
N VAL A 50 -9.36 -3.81 -27.04
CA VAL A 50 -9.00 -4.74 -28.11
C VAL A 50 -7.67 -4.28 -28.70
N VAL A 51 -6.74 -5.21 -28.87
CA VAL A 51 -5.41 -4.95 -29.42
C VAL A 51 -5.15 -6.01 -30.49
N ILE A 52 -4.44 -5.64 -31.54
CA ILE A 52 -4.10 -6.56 -32.61
C ILE A 52 -2.83 -7.31 -32.23
N GLU A 53 -2.82 -8.62 -32.50
CA GLU A 53 -1.65 -9.44 -32.25
C GLU A 53 -0.42 -8.86 -32.93
N GLY A 54 0.68 -8.78 -32.19
CA GLY A 54 1.91 -8.22 -32.69
C GLY A 54 2.12 -6.76 -32.30
N ASP A 55 1.05 -6.04 -31.96
CA ASP A 55 1.19 -4.68 -31.49
C ASP A 55 1.72 -4.67 -30.04
N LEU A 56 2.51 -3.66 -29.72
CA LEU A 56 3.03 -3.48 -28.39
C LEU A 56 1.93 -2.89 -27.51
N LEU A 57 1.62 -3.55 -26.42
CA LEU A 57 0.70 -3.03 -25.43
C LEU A 57 1.48 -2.44 -24.28
N ILE A 58 1.17 -1.20 -23.94
CA ILE A 58 1.77 -0.53 -22.79
C ILE A 58 0.68 -0.28 -21.78
N VAL A 59 0.88 -0.74 -20.55
CA VAL A 59 -0.03 -0.47 -19.42
C VAL A 59 0.65 0.57 -18.54
N GLN A 60 0.00 1.71 -18.39
CA GLN A 60 0.54 2.83 -17.63
C GLN A 60 -0.43 3.22 -16.54
N GLY A 61 0.12 3.61 -15.41
CA GLY A 61 -0.68 4.07 -14.30
C GLY A 61 0.17 4.56 -13.15
N ARG A 62 -0.48 4.70 -12.02
CA ARG A 62 0.19 5.11 -10.80
C ARG A 62 -0.55 4.56 -9.59
N THR A 63 0.20 4.42 -8.51
CA THR A 63 -0.33 4.06 -7.20
C THR A 63 0.11 5.14 -6.24
N TYR A 64 -0.81 5.62 -5.41
CA TYR A 64 -0.50 6.72 -4.50
C TYR A 64 -1.17 6.53 -3.15
N ASP A 65 -0.52 7.05 -2.11
CA ASP A 65 -1.02 6.99 -0.74
C ASP A 65 -0.29 8.03 0.10
N ALA A 66 -1.03 8.76 0.93
CA ALA A 66 -0.45 9.76 1.81
C ALA A 66 0.47 9.14 2.88
N ASP A 67 0.23 7.90 3.25
CA ASP A 67 1.07 7.18 4.21
C ASP A 67 2.31 6.56 3.56
N GLY A 68 2.47 6.74 2.27
CA GLY A 68 3.59 6.21 1.51
C GLY A 68 3.33 4.83 0.95
N VAL A 69 3.79 4.60 -0.27
CA VAL A 69 3.64 3.33 -0.96
C VAL A 69 4.84 2.46 -0.65
N ASP A 70 4.60 1.26 -0.15
CA ASP A 70 5.66 0.29 0.08
C ASP A 70 5.96 -0.50 -1.18
N THR A 71 4.95 -1.14 -1.76
CA THR A 71 5.14 -2.02 -2.91
C THR A 71 3.93 -1.98 -3.82
N VAL A 72 4.16 -2.04 -5.13
CA VAL A 72 3.12 -2.17 -6.15
C VAL A 72 3.25 -3.53 -6.78
N TYR A 73 2.17 -4.30 -6.76
CA TYR A 73 2.13 -5.67 -7.28
C TYR A 73 1.35 -5.75 -8.57
N PHE A 74 1.81 -6.60 -9.47
CA PHE A 74 1.21 -6.81 -10.79
C PHE A 74 0.86 -8.27 -10.98
N GLU A 75 -0.33 -8.53 -11.53
CA GLU A 75 -0.76 -9.87 -11.89
C GLU A 75 -1.18 -9.87 -13.34
N VAL A 76 -0.78 -10.88 -14.08
CA VAL A 76 -1.15 -11.06 -15.49
C VAL A 76 -1.74 -12.44 -15.64
N GLY A 77 -2.99 -12.51 -16.10
CA GLY A 77 -3.65 -13.75 -16.43
C GLY A 77 -3.83 -13.85 -17.94
N GLY A 78 -3.82 -15.07 -18.48
CA GLY A 78 -4.03 -15.28 -19.90
C GLY A 78 -2.80 -15.13 -20.77
N ALA A 79 -1.65 -14.87 -20.20
CA ALA A 79 -0.37 -14.76 -20.89
C ALA A 79 0.74 -15.27 -19.98
N ASN A 80 1.81 -15.78 -20.60
CA ASN A 80 2.98 -16.25 -19.86
C ASN A 80 3.97 -15.12 -19.61
N GLN A 81 3.49 -14.02 -19.08
CA GLN A 81 4.30 -12.88 -18.74
C GLN A 81 4.01 -12.46 -17.32
N GLY A 82 5.02 -12.00 -16.63
CA GLY A 82 4.89 -11.49 -15.29
C GLY A 82 5.77 -10.28 -15.12
N PHE A 83 5.47 -9.48 -14.12
CA PHE A 83 6.24 -8.29 -13.81
C PHE A 83 6.63 -8.31 -12.35
N SER A 84 7.87 -7.95 -12.09
CA SER A 84 8.35 -7.84 -10.72
C SER A 84 7.67 -6.68 -10.02
N PRO A 85 7.38 -6.81 -8.72
CA PRO A 85 6.83 -5.69 -7.96
C PRO A 85 7.78 -4.49 -7.98
N ILE A 86 7.20 -3.31 -7.90
CA ILE A 86 7.96 -2.08 -7.78
C ILE A 86 8.00 -1.66 -6.32
N GLN A 87 9.21 -1.44 -5.79
CA GLN A 87 9.39 -0.97 -4.43
C GLN A 87 9.13 0.53 -4.37
N GLY A 88 8.16 0.93 -3.58
CA GLY A 88 7.79 2.34 -3.46
C GLY A 88 8.69 3.14 -2.55
N GLN A 89 9.32 2.49 -1.58
CA GLN A 89 10.25 3.12 -0.65
C GLN A 89 9.64 4.28 0.13
N GLY A 90 8.34 4.21 0.38
CA GLY A 90 7.64 5.25 1.14
C GLY A 90 7.27 6.48 0.34
N ARG A 91 7.46 6.48 -0.97
CA ARG A 91 7.05 7.61 -1.80
C ARG A 91 5.54 7.73 -1.83
N ASP A 92 5.04 8.94 -1.91
CA ASP A 92 3.61 9.18 -1.97
C ASP A 92 2.99 8.65 -3.26
N THR A 93 3.74 8.63 -4.33
CA THR A 93 3.26 8.21 -5.64
C THR A 93 4.32 7.37 -6.33
N VAL A 94 3.89 6.25 -6.90
CA VAL A 94 4.72 5.37 -7.71
C VAL A 94 4.05 5.23 -9.06
N ALA A 95 4.71 5.73 -10.11
CA ALA A 95 4.24 5.59 -11.48
C ALA A 95 4.80 4.31 -12.08
N PHE A 96 4.05 3.70 -12.98
CA PHE A 96 4.52 2.52 -13.69
C PHE A 96 4.13 2.59 -15.17
N ALA A 97 4.96 1.96 -16.00
CA ALA A 97 4.71 1.77 -17.42
C ALA A 97 5.29 0.41 -17.80
N LEU A 98 4.42 -0.54 -18.14
CA LEU A 98 4.81 -1.91 -18.37
C LEU A 98 4.47 -2.29 -19.81
N GLN A 99 5.38 -3.00 -20.45
CA GLN A 99 5.20 -3.45 -21.83
C GLN A 99 4.79 -4.91 -21.82
N LEU A 100 3.67 -5.20 -22.48
CA LEU A 100 3.18 -6.55 -22.63
C LEU A 100 3.29 -6.96 -24.10
N SER A 101 3.95 -8.07 -24.36
CA SER A 101 4.02 -8.61 -25.71
C SER A 101 2.72 -9.30 -26.07
N THR A 102 2.18 -9.00 -27.23
CA THR A 102 0.98 -9.64 -27.74
C THR A 102 1.26 -10.74 -28.77
N LEU A 103 2.54 -11.05 -28.99
CA LEU A 103 2.93 -12.07 -29.96
C LEU A 103 2.41 -13.44 -29.51
N ASN A 104 1.84 -14.17 -30.46
CA ASN A 104 1.29 -15.51 -30.25
C ASN A 104 0.12 -15.53 -29.25
N LEU A 105 -0.52 -14.39 -29.02
CA LEU A 105 -1.67 -14.31 -28.13
C LEU A 105 -2.97 -14.02 -28.87
N GLY A 106 -2.99 -14.10 -30.19
CA GLY A 106 -4.21 -13.89 -30.98
C GLY A 106 -5.33 -14.80 -30.49
N GLY A 107 -6.49 -14.22 -30.23
CA GLY A 107 -7.65 -14.95 -29.71
C GLY A 107 -7.67 -15.05 -28.19
N ALA A 108 -6.60 -14.65 -27.50
CA ALA A 108 -6.55 -14.70 -26.04
C ALA A 108 -7.12 -13.44 -25.42
N THR A 109 -7.58 -13.59 -24.19
CA THR A 109 -7.96 -12.46 -23.35
C THR A 109 -6.96 -12.40 -22.20
N VAL A 110 -6.29 -11.26 -22.07
CA VAL A 110 -5.31 -11.01 -21.02
C VAL A 110 -5.96 -10.12 -19.97
N VAL A 111 -5.84 -10.52 -18.71
CA VAL A 111 -6.30 -9.71 -17.59
C VAL A 111 -5.09 -9.20 -16.85
N PHE A 112 -4.98 -7.89 -16.75
CA PHE A 112 -3.90 -7.22 -16.03
C PHE A 112 -4.48 -6.59 -14.77
N ARG A 113 -3.89 -6.89 -13.62
CA ARG A 113 -4.38 -6.42 -12.34
C ARG A 113 -3.23 -5.82 -11.54
N VAL A 114 -3.51 -4.69 -10.89
CA VAL A 114 -2.51 -3.94 -10.11
C VAL A 114 -3.10 -3.58 -8.77
N HIS A 115 -2.32 -3.72 -7.72
CA HIS A 115 -2.67 -3.18 -6.41
C HIS A 115 -1.41 -2.76 -5.68
N GLY A 116 -1.57 -1.84 -4.73
CA GLY A 116 -0.48 -1.36 -3.90
C GLY A 116 -0.66 -1.77 -2.44
N VAL A 117 0.45 -1.74 -1.72
CA VAL A 117 0.48 -1.90 -0.27
C VAL A 117 1.21 -0.70 0.30
N ASP A 118 0.69 -0.09 1.36
CA ASP A 118 1.30 1.08 1.97
C ASP A 118 2.37 0.69 3.00
N MET A 119 3.03 1.69 3.57
CA MET A 119 4.09 1.45 4.56
C MET A 119 3.57 0.86 5.86
N LEU A 120 2.27 0.90 6.08
CA LEU A 120 1.63 0.33 7.25
C LEU A 120 1.11 -1.08 7.01
N GLY A 121 1.33 -1.63 5.81
CA GLY A 121 0.91 -2.96 5.46
C GLY A 121 -0.52 -3.07 4.99
N GLN A 122 -1.19 -1.96 4.72
CA GLN A 122 -2.57 -1.97 4.25
C GLN A 122 -2.61 -2.11 2.74
N GLN A 123 -3.45 -3.01 2.27
CA GLN A 123 -3.56 -3.31 0.85
C GLN A 123 -4.67 -2.49 0.23
N GLY A 124 -4.39 -1.87 -0.91
CA GLY A 124 -5.38 -1.15 -1.67
C GLY A 124 -6.24 -2.07 -2.53
N SER A 125 -7.33 -1.52 -3.05
CA SER A 125 -8.21 -2.26 -3.95
C SER A 125 -7.53 -2.49 -5.29
N PRO A 126 -7.57 -3.71 -5.85
CA PRO A 126 -7.00 -3.96 -7.15
C PRO A 126 -7.77 -3.25 -8.25
N VAL A 127 -7.04 -2.81 -9.27
CA VAL A 127 -7.62 -2.25 -10.49
C VAL A 127 -7.21 -3.16 -11.64
N SER A 128 -8.12 -3.47 -12.53
CA SER A 128 -7.84 -4.41 -13.61
C SER A 128 -8.20 -3.83 -14.96
N ARG A 129 -7.55 -4.40 -15.99
CA ARG A 129 -7.87 -4.17 -17.41
C ARG A 129 -7.96 -5.51 -18.09
N GLN A 130 -8.98 -5.64 -18.91
CA GLN A 130 -9.16 -6.82 -19.72
C GLN A 130 -8.81 -6.45 -21.16
N ILE A 131 -7.90 -7.20 -21.75
CA ILE A 131 -7.38 -6.91 -23.07
C ILE A 131 -7.63 -8.12 -23.95
N ARG A 132 -8.42 -7.92 -25.01
CA ARG A 132 -8.66 -8.97 -25.97
C ARG A 132 -7.72 -8.78 -27.14
N ILE A 133 -7.01 -9.83 -27.52
CA ILE A 133 -6.02 -9.78 -28.59
C ILE A 133 -6.59 -10.48 -29.81
N GLU A 134 -6.67 -9.74 -30.90
CA GLU A 134 -7.19 -10.24 -32.17
C GLU A 134 -6.12 -10.35 -33.24
#